data_70096ef79b48feb97203a92bedb951c3
#
_entry.id   70096ef79b48feb97203a92bedb951c3
#
_cell.length_a   1.000
_cell.length_b   1.000
_cell.length_c   1.000
_cell.angle_alpha   90.00
_cell.angle_beta   90.00
_cell.angle_gamma   90.00
#
_symmetry.space_group_name_H-M   'P 1'
#
loop_
_entity.id
_entity.type
_entity.pdbx_description
1 polymer ?
#
loop_
_entity_poly.entity_id
_entity_poly.type
_entity_poly.pdbx_seq_one_letter_code
_entity_poly.pdbx_strand_id
1 'polypeptide(L)'
;SDEMLISSYEALFEVDNRTGTLSERVARAIDLYGNAFDQLRPIILCTQAQLWRSPKLRENYAWHQKRLRKELELWLPEVAALPKDRRGALHAVASFDMWHRLREHQGLSPKASADIVTSLVTDLIASS
;
A
#
# COMPACT_ATOMS: atom_id res chain seq x y z
N SER A 1 -15.15 -17.23 -5.07
CA SER A 1 -16.09 -16.33 -4.39
C SER A 1 -15.35 -15.10 -3.84
N ASP A 2 -16.10 -14.06 -3.56
CA ASP A 2 -15.54 -12.83 -2.98
C ASP A 2 -14.84 -13.10 -1.65
N GLU A 3 -15.36 -14.02 -0.84
CA GLU A 3 -14.76 -14.39 0.44
C GLU A 3 -13.38 -15.04 0.27
N MET A 4 -13.22 -15.88 -0.74
CA MET A 4 -11.92 -16.49 -1.04
C MET A 4 -10.91 -15.46 -1.53
N LEU A 5 -11.35 -14.50 -2.35
CA LEU A 5 -10.50 -13.41 -2.80
C LEU A 5 -10.07 -12.51 -1.64
N ILE A 6 -10.98 -12.18 -0.74
CA ILE A 6 -10.70 -11.38 0.44
C ILE A 6 -9.69 -12.08 1.35
N SER A 7 -9.87 -13.37 1.62
CA SER A 7 -8.95 -14.17 2.43
C SER A 7 -7.55 -14.22 1.82
N SER A 8 -7.47 -14.47 0.51
CA SER A 8 -6.18 -14.50 -0.20
C SER A 8 -5.52 -13.12 -0.20
N TYR A 9 -6.32 -12.07 -0.36
CA TYR A 9 -5.85 -10.69 -0.32
C TYR A 9 -5.24 -10.36 1.04
N GLU A 10 -5.97 -10.65 2.12
CA GLU A 10 -5.52 -10.35 3.48
C GLU A 10 -4.27 -11.16 3.87
N ALA A 11 -4.19 -12.42 3.46
CA ALA A 11 -3.06 -13.29 3.78
C ALA A 11 -1.72 -12.73 3.27
N LEU A 12 -1.73 -12.02 2.15
CA LEU A 12 -0.52 -11.40 1.59
C LEU A 12 0.03 -10.27 2.45
N PHE A 13 -0.77 -9.71 3.35
CA PHE A 13 -0.37 -8.62 4.24
C PHE A 13 -0.15 -9.07 5.69
N GLU A 14 -0.26 -10.37 5.98
CA GLU A 14 -0.03 -10.92 7.32
C GLU A 14 1.46 -10.94 7.66
N VAL A 15 1.77 -10.59 8.92
CA VAL A 15 3.14 -10.61 9.42
C VAL A 15 3.14 -11.03 10.88
N ASP A 16 4.26 -11.63 11.33
CA ASP A 16 4.42 -12.08 12.72
C ASP A 16 4.74 -10.90 13.66
N ASN A 17 5.54 -9.95 13.21
CA ASN A 17 5.83 -8.76 14.01
C ASN A 17 6.17 -7.56 13.13
N ARG A 18 5.97 -6.37 13.70
CA ARG A 18 6.24 -5.09 13.05
C ARG A 18 7.23 -4.26 13.88
N THR A 19 8.22 -4.92 14.45
CA THR A 19 9.21 -4.29 15.32
C THR A 19 10.47 -3.86 14.58
N GLY A 20 11.30 -3.06 15.24
CA GLY A 20 12.57 -2.60 14.70
C GLY A 20 12.64 -1.08 14.61
N THR A 21 13.74 -0.59 14.05
CA THR A 21 13.92 0.83 13.79
C THR A 21 12.93 1.32 12.75
N LEU A 22 12.73 2.61 12.65
CA LEU A 22 11.88 3.20 11.62
C LEU A 22 12.32 2.73 10.23
N SER A 23 13.62 2.83 9.94
CA SER A 23 14.18 2.42 8.65
C SER A 23 13.89 0.96 8.32
N GLU A 24 14.08 0.07 9.29
CA GLU A 24 13.78 -1.36 9.12
C GLU A 24 12.30 -1.63 8.87
N ARG A 25 11.42 -0.95 9.63
CA ARG A 25 9.97 -1.12 9.48
C ARG A 25 9.47 -0.61 8.14
N VAL A 26 9.95 0.56 7.70
CA VAL A 26 9.59 1.10 6.39
C VAL A 26 10.00 0.14 5.29
N ALA A 27 11.25 -0.32 5.30
CA ALA A 27 11.76 -1.23 4.27
C ALA A 27 10.94 -2.52 4.19
N ARG A 28 10.64 -3.15 5.34
CA ARG A 28 9.86 -4.39 5.38
C ARG A 28 8.42 -4.19 4.94
N ALA A 29 7.79 -3.09 5.36
CA ALA A 29 6.41 -2.79 4.98
C ALA A 29 6.29 -2.58 3.46
N ILE A 30 7.21 -1.80 2.88
CA ILE A 30 7.18 -1.52 1.44
C ILE A 30 7.47 -2.77 0.62
N ASP A 31 8.39 -3.61 1.06
CA ASP A 31 8.66 -4.89 0.39
C ASP A 31 7.43 -5.80 0.43
N LEU A 32 6.77 -5.89 1.57
CA LEU A 32 5.55 -6.68 1.72
C LEU A 32 4.43 -6.17 0.81
N TYR A 33 4.17 -4.86 0.85
CA TYR A 33 3.11 -4.24 0.05
C TYR A 33 3.41 -4.34 -1.45
N GLY A 34 4.64 -4.06 -1.84
CA GLY A 34 5.04 -4.15 -3.25
C GLY A 34 4.88 -5.56 -3.81
N ASN A 35 5.31 -6.58 -3.05
CA ASN A 35 5.14 -7.97 -3.44
C ASN A 35 3.65 -8.33 -3.58
N ALA A 36 2.82 -7.91 -2.62
CA ALA A 36 1.38 -8.16 -2.68
C ALA A 36 0.75 -7.47 -3.88
N PHE A 37 1.09 -6.22 -4.15
CA PHE A 37 0.59 -5.46 -5.30
C PHE A 37 0.98 -6.12 -6.63
N ASP A 38 2.21 -6.60 -6.75
CA ASP A 38 2.65 -7.31 -7.96
C ASP A 38 1.82 -8.58 -8.18
N GLN A 39 1.55 -9.34 -7.13
CA GLN A 39 0.75 -10.57 -7.23
C GLN A 39 -0.73 -10.29 -7.50
N LEU A 40 -1.27 -9.23 -6.93
CA LEU A 40 -2.69 -8.89 -7.02
C LEU A 40 -3.02 -7.96 -8.20
N ARG A 41 -2.03 -7.52 -8.94
CA ARG A 41 -2.23 -6.53 -10.02
C ARG A 41 -3.41 -6.84 -10.95
N PRO A 42 -3.54 -8.07 -11.51
CA PRO A 42 -4.65 -8.34 -12.42
C PRO A 42 -6.01 -8.15 -11.76
N ILE A 43 -6.15 -8.57 -10.50
CA ILE A 43 -7.40 -8.46 -9.74
C ILE A 43 -7.71 -6.98 -9.44
N ILE A 44 -6.70 -6.23 -8.99
CA ILE A 44 -6.88 -4.81 -8.65
C ILE A 44 -7.27 -4.01 -9.89
N LEU A 45 -6.58 -4.20 -10.99
CA LEU A 45 -6.88 -3.49 -12.25
C LEU A 45 -8.27 -3.83 -12.77
N CYS A 46 -8.66 -5.11 -12.69
CA CYS A 46 -9.99 -5.54 -13.08
C CYS A 46 -11.06 -4.85 -12.22
N THR A 47 -10.84 -4.77 -10.92
CA THR A 47 -11.76 -4.10 -9.99
C THR A 47 -11.84 -2.61 -10.31
N GLN A 48 -10.70 -1.93 -10.48
CA GLN A 48 -10.67 -0.51 -10.79
C GLN A 48 -11.43 -0.19 -12.08
N ALA A 49 -11.31 -1.05 -13.08
CA ALA A 49 -12.00 -0.87 -14.37
C ALA A 49 -13.54 -0.95 -14.25
N GLN A 50 -14.06 -1.47 -13.15
CA GLN A 50 -15.50 -1.67 -12.96
C GLN A 50 -16.11 -0.74 -11.91
N LEU A 51 -15.33 0.08 -11.24
CA LEU A 51 -15.82 0.96 -10.16
C LEU A 51 -16.90 1.93 -10.64
N TRP A 52 -16.78 2.41 -11.88
CA TRP A 52 -17.73 3.38 -12.46
C TRP A 52 -19.16 2.89 -12.53
N ARG A 53 -19.37 1.56 -12.62
CA ARG A 53 -20.69 0.98 -12.90
C ARG A 53 -21.41 0.43 -11.67
N SER A 54 -20.76 0.41 -10.50
CA SER A 54 -21.36 -0.22 -9.33
C SER A 54 -21.05 0.53 -8.04
N PRO A 55 -22.08 1.11 -7.39
CA PRO A 55 -21.90 1.71 -6.06
C PRO A 55 -21.38 0.69 -5.05
N LYS A 56 -21.82 -0.56 -5.13
CA LYS A 56 -21.38 -1.63 -4.21
C LYS A 56 -19.91 -1.93 -4.37
N LEU A 57 -19.42 -1.99 -5.60
CA LEU A 57 -17.99 -2.19 -5.85
C LEU A 57 -17.17 -1.02 -5.31
N ARG A 58 -17.62 0.22 -5.51
CA ARG A 58 -16.93 1.40 -4.97
C ARG A 58 -16.85 1.36 -3.45
N GLU A 59 -17.94 0.98 -2.79
CA GLU A 59 -18.00 0.86 -1.33
C GLU A 59 -17.01 -0.20 -0.83
N ASN A 60 -17.02 -1.38 -1.44
CA ASN A 60 -16.10 -2.46 -1.07
C ASN A 60 -14.64 -2.08 -1.30
N TYR A 61 -14.36 -1.44 -2.44
CA TYR A 61 -13.01 -0.98 -2.77
C TYR A 61 -12.52 0.04 -1.75
N ALA A 62 -13.36 1.03 -1.40
CA ALA A 62 -13.02 2.04 -0.40
C ALA A 62 -12.74 1.41 0.97
N TRP A 63 -13.50 0.38 1.34
CA TRP A 63 -13.29 -0.35 2.59
C TRP A 63 -11.92 -1.04 2.62
N HIS A 64 -11.53 -1.70 1.52
CA HIS A 64 -10.22 -2.34 1.42
C HIS A 64 -9.09 -1.33 1.44
N GLN A 65 -9.25 -0.20 0.75
CA GLN A 65 -8.25 0.86 0.77
C GLN A 65 -8.04 1.42 2.19
N LYS A 66 -9.12 1.64 2.91
CA LYS A 66 -9.06 2.09 4.30
C LYS A 66 -8.34 1.07 5.18
N ARG A 67 -8.61 -0.21 4.97
CA ARG A 67 -7.97 -1.29 5.72
C ARG A 67 -6.46 -1.33 5.48
N LEU A 68 -6.03 -1.19 4.24
CA LEU A 68 -4.60 -1.13 3.90
C LEU A 68 -3.90 0.04 4.58
N ARG A 69 -4.56 1.21 4.64
CA ARG A 69 -4.00 2.37 5.34
C ARG A 69 -3.87 2.11 6.85
N LYS A 70 -4.84 1.45 7.45
CA LYS A 70 -4.78 1.07 8.87
C LYS A 70 -3.62 0.10 9.13
N GLU A 71 -3.46 -0.90 8.28
CA GLU A 71 -2.36 -1.86 8.39
C GLU A 71 -1.00 -1.16 8.28
N LEU A 72 -0.86 -0.22 7.35
CA LEU A 72 0.38 0.52 7.21
C LEU A 72 0.69 1.34 8.46
N GLU A 73 -0.33 1.92 9.11
CA GLU A 73 -0.15 2.68 10.35
C GLU A 73 0.14 1.78 11.56
N LEU A 74 -0.12 0.48 11.48
CA LEU A 74 0.39 -0.48 12.47
C LEU A 74 1.89 -0.70 12.32
N TRP A 75 2.39 -0.71 11.09
CA TRP A 75 3.82 -0.73 10.82
C TRP A 75 4.50 0.56 11.25
N LEU A 76 3.84 1.68 11.03
CA LEU A 76 4.39 3.03 11.15
C LEU A 76 3.44 3.90 12.00
N PRO A 77 3.39 3.68 13.33
CA PRO A 77 2.53 4.49 14.21
C PRO A 77 2.84 6.00 14.12
N GLU A 78 4.07 6.35 13.75
CA GLU A 78 4.52 7.73 13.56
C GLU A 78 3.65 8.49 12.55
N VAL A 79 3.03 7.77 11.60
CA VAL A 79 2.21 8.37 10.55
C VAL A 79 0.96 9.06 11.11
N ALA A 80 0.37 8.49 12.16
CA ALA A 80 -0.83 9.04 12.77
C ALA A 80 -0.60 10.45 13.38
N ALA A 81 0.64 10.77 13.72
CA ALA A 81 1.02 12.06 14.30
C ALA A 81 1.38 13.11 13.25
N LEU A 82 1.45 12.75 11.97
CA LEU A 82 1.79 13.69 10.90
C LEU A 82 0.65 14.68 10.65
N PRO A 83 0.99 15.90 10.16
CA PRO A 83 -0.03 16.81 9.63
C PRO A 83 -0.85 16.13 8.52
N LYS A 84 -2.09 16.53 8.37
CA LYS A 84 -3.05 15.90 7.43
C LYS A 84 -2.52 15.78 6.00
N ASP A 85 -1.91 16.83 5.49
CA ASP A 85 -1.36 16.86 4.14
C ASP A 85 -0.23 15.84 3.98
N ARG A 86 0.63 15.76 4.95
CA ARG A 86 1.78 14.84 4.94
C ARG A 86 1.33 13.39 5.09
N ARG A 87 0.37 13.15 5.98
CA ARG A 87 -0.24 11.83 6.17
C ARG A 87 -0.93 11.36 4.88
N GLY A 88 -1.68 12.26 4.23
CA GLY A 88 -2.32 11.96 2.94
C GLY A 88 -1.32 11.65 1.85
N ALA A 89 -0.24 12.45 1.76
CA ALA A 89 0.82 12.21 0.79
C ALA A 89 1.48 10.85 1.00
N LEU A 90 1.75 10.47 2.24
CA LEU A 90 2.38 9.19 2.57
C LEU A 90 1.51 8.02 2.10
N HIS A 91 0.22 8.05 2.37
CA HIS A 91 -0.69 7.00 1.93
C HIS A 91 -0.82 6.94 0.40
N ALA A 92 -0.75 8.07 -0.28
CA ALA A 92 -0.73 8.09 -1.74
C ALA A 92 0.54 7.45 -2.30
N VAL A 93 1.68 7.77 -1.72
CA VAL A 93 3.00 7.21 -2.13
C VAL A 93 3.04 5.71 -1.89
N ALA A 94 2.44 5.21 -0.82
CA ALA A 94 2.43 3.78 -0.48
C ALA A 94 1.29 3.01 -1.13
N SER A 95 0.54 3.62 -2.05
CA SER A 95 -0.62 3.00 -2.68
C SER A 95 -0.25 2.06 -3.83
N PHE A 96 -1.20 1.21 -4.21
CA PHE A 96 -1.10 0.41 -5.42
C PHE A 96 -0.88 1.28 -6.66
N ASP A 97 -1.56 2.41 -6.77
CA ASP A 97 -1.48 3.28 -7.95
C ASP A 97 -0.07 3.81 -8.17
N MET A 98 0.60 4.23 -7.10
CA MET A 98 1.99 4.65 -7.16
C MET A 98 2.91 3.49 -7.57
N TRP A 99 2.75 2.33 -6.95
CA TRP A 99 3.54 1.14 -7.23
C TRP A 99 3.38 0.71 -8.69
N HIS A 100 2.14 0.63 -9.14
CA HIS A 100 1.81 0.24 -10.52
C HIS A 100 2.43 1.21 -11.53
N ARG A 101 2.37 2.51 -11.25
CA ARG A 101 3.00 3.50 -12.11
C ARG A 101 4.50 3.25 -12.26
N LEU A 102 5.19 3.03 -11.15
CA LEU A 102 6.64 2.78 -11.16
C LEU A 102 6.96 1.49 -11.92
N ARG A 103 6.23 0.41 -11.63
CA ARG A 103 6.49 -0.91 -12.22
C ARG A 103 6.12 -0.99 -13.69
N GLU A 104 4.91 -0.60 -14.05
CA GLU A 104 4.35 -0.85 -15.37
C GLU A 104 4.51 0.34 -16.34
N HIS A 105 4.30 1.55 -15.87
CA HIS A 105 4.38 2.72 -16.74
C HIS A 105 5.79 3.29 -16.85
N GLN A 106 6.60 3.16 -15.80
CA GLN A 106 8.00 3.60 -15.82
C GLN A 106 9.00 2.46 -16.01
N GLY A 107 8.52 1.21 -15.99
CA GLY A 107 9.34 0.03 -16.29
C GLY A 107 10.43 -0.27 -15.27
N LEU A 108 10.25 0.15 -14.02
CA LEU A 108 11.24 -0.05 -12.98
C LEU A 108 11.11 -1.45 -12.35
N SER A 109 12.24 -1.98 -11.88
CA SER A 109 12.27 -3.26 -11.16
C SER A 109 11.57 -3.15 -9.81
N PRO A 110 11.20 -4.29 -9.18
CA PRO A 110 10.65 -4.25 -7.81
C PRO A 110 11.60 -3.55 -6.84
N LYS A 111 12.90 -3.81 -6.92
CA LYS A 111 13.88 -3.18 -6.04
C LYS A 111 13.95 -1.67 -6.23
N ALA A 112 14.06 -1.20 -7.47
CA ALA A 112 14.11 0.23 -7.77
C ALA A 112 12.84 0.94 -7.32
N SER A 113 11.68 0.31 -7.53
CA SER A 113 10.39 0.84 -7.09
C SER A 113 10.31 0.92 -5.57
N ALA A 114 10.74 -0.14 -4.87
CA ALA A 114 10.76 -0.17 -3.41
C ALA A 114 11.70 0.89 -2.84
N ASP A 115 12.86 1.08 -3.44
CA ASP A 115 13.83 2.10 -3.00
C ASP A 115 13.24 3.51 -3.08
N ILE A 116 12.51 3.81 -4.16
CA ILE A 116 11.86 5.11 -4.34
C ILE A 116 10.79 5.32 -3.27
N VAL A 117 9.89 4.35 -3.11
CA VAL A 117 8.79 4.48 -2.15
C VAL A 117 9.31 4.56 -0.71
N THR A 118 10.29 3.71 -0.37
CA THR A 118 10.92 3.71 0.96
C THR A 118 11.55 5.06 1.27
N SER A 119 12.28 5.63 0.33
CA SER A 119 12.92 6.94 0.49
C SER A 119 11.88 8.04 0.73
N LEU A 120 10.84 8.08 -0.08
CA LEU A 120 9.77 9.09 0.05
C LEU A 120 9.02 8.96 1.38
N VAL A 121 8.66 7.74 1.77
CA VAL A 121 7.97 7.49 3.04
C VAL A 121 8.83 7.93 4.23
N THR A 122 10.10 7.53 4.21
CA THR A 122 11.05 7.89 5.27
C THR A 122 11.18 9.41 5.38
N ASP A 123 11.33 10.11 4.25
CA ASP A 123 11.47 11.56 4.22
C ASP A 123 10.21 12.26 4.75
N LEU A 124 9.03 11.77 4.39
CA LEU A 124 7.77 12.35 4.86
C LEU A 124 7.63 12.25 6.38
N ILE A 125 8.11 11.17 6.97
CA ILE A 125 8.08 10.98 8.44
C ILE A 125 9.17 11.82 9.11
N ALA A 126 10.38 11.80 8.57
CA ALA A 126 11.54 12.44 9.20
C ALA A 126 11.51 13.96 9.14
N SER A 127 10.84 14.54 8.13
CA SER A 127 10.78 16.00 7.95
C SER A 127 9.70 16.68 8.81
N SER A 128 8.94 15.93 9.59
CA SER A 128 7.86 16.47 10.41
C SER A 128 8.36 17.09 11.73
#